data_54116823a3887cc446a3b6697d554a5d
#
_entry.id   54116823a3887cc446a3b6697d554a5d
#
_cell.length_a   1.000
_cell.length_b   1.000
_cell.length_c   1.000
_cell.angle_alpha   90.00
_cell.angle_beta   90.00
_cell.angle_gamma   90.00
#
_symmetry.space_group_name_H-M   'P 1'
#
loop_
_entity.id
_entity.type
_entity.pdbx_description
1 polymer ?
#
loop_
_entity_poly.entity_id
_entity_poly.type
_entity_poly.pdbx_seq_one_letter_code
_entity_poly.pdbx_strand_id
1 'polypeptide(L)'
;MGNSKSFTRALLVMLTISIFLFTGEIRGEEKIFQYPITTGTLANGLNVVSVEFDSPGLIAFYTIVRTGSRNEIEPGKSGFAHFFEHMMFRGTDKYSSEDYNNVLKAVGADHNAFTSDDITAYHSLSSSGALEAIIQIESDRFQNLKYDEEDFKKEAGAVLGEYRKSITSPFLPLIEKLRDTAYETHTYKHTTIGFLADIEDMPNQYEHSLFFFDTYYRPENCTILVVGDVDHSNLMALAEKYYGNWERGPGQPEIPQEGAQTEEKRAHLTWENPTLPIMAIGYHGPPFSDTEIDMPALDLLSQLAFSQSSPLYRKLVIEEQLVDFVQGSAFDRRDATMFTIFTRVKDPANVEMVEQEIYKAIEETKTVLADEERLNSIKSHLKYSFAMGLNSPKSVAGTLGHYIGLTGDPETVNRLYKLYDSVTAEDIRNAANKYFSVENRTVVTLSNDGGE
;
A
#
# COMPACT_ATOMS: atom_id res chain seq x y z
N MET A 1 -102.62 -5.87 -26.20
CA MET A 1 -102.22 -7.01 -27.04
C MET A 1 -100.75 -6.94 -27.32
N GLY A 2 -99.94 -7.92 -26.97
CA GLY A 2 -98.58 -8.02 -27.48
C GLY A 2 -97.48 -8.11 -26.41
N ASN A 3 -97.16 -9.32 -26.03
CA ASN A 3 -96.11 -9.69 -25.09
C ASN A 3 -94.71 -9.23 -25.43
N SER A 4 -94.04 -8.74 -24.46
CA SER A 4 -92.56 -8.54 -24.49
C SER A 4 -91.89 -9.62 -23.63
N LYS A 5 -91.04 -10.45 -24.25
CA LYS A 5 -90.17 -11.40 -23.56
C LYS A 5 -88.83 -10.78 -23.29
N SER A 6 -88.51 -10.63 -22.04
CA SER A 6 -87.21 -10.23 -21.49
C SER A 6 -86.19 -11.35 -21.77
N PHE A 7 -85.03 -11.01 -22.36
CA PHE A 7 -83.87 -11.89 -22.47
C PHE A 7 -82.73 -11.31 -21.57
N THR A 8 -82.56 -11.99 -20.45
CA THR A 8 -81.43 -11.71 -19.53
C THR A 8 -80.16 -12.35 -20.11
N ARG A 9 -79.21 -11.58 -20.54
CA ARG A 9 -77.84 -12.02 -20.86
C ARG A 9 -76.99 -11.89 -19.63
N ALA A 10 -76.58 -13.05 -19.09
CA ALA A 10 -75.50 -13.10 -18.08
C ALA A 10 -74.17 -12.85 -18.74
N LEU A 11 -73.47 -11.76 -18.30
CA LEU A 11 -72.12 -11.43 -18.72
C LEU A 11 -71.14 -12.11 -17.76
N LEU A 12 -70.51 -13.16 -18.24
CA LEU A 12 -69.41 -13.86 -17.50
C LEU A 12 -68.15 -13.03 -17.65
N VAL A 13 -67.77 -12.28 -16.60
CA VAL A 13 -66.48 -11.58 -16.56
C VAL A 13 -65.42 -12.58 -16.09
N MET A 14 -64.59 -13.07 -17.02
CA MET A 14 -63.38 -13.82 -16.70
C MET A 14 -62.32 -12.82 -16.19
N LEU A 15 -62.06 -12.86 -14.89
CA LEU A 15 -60.95 -12.14 -14.26
C LEU A 15 -59.66 -12.94 -14.51
N THR A 16 -58.88 -12.60 -15.52
CA THR A 16 -57.53 -13.13 -15.70
C THR A 16 -56.60 -12.44 -14.74
N ILE A 17 -56.27 -13.11 -13.65
CA ILE A 17 -55.17 -12.68 -12.74
C ILE A 17 -53.86 -12.97 -13.45
N SER A 18 -53.25 -11.95 -14.04
CA SER A 18 -51.86 -12.00 -14.51
C SER A 18 -50.97 -11.97 -13.28
N ILE A 19 -50.45 -13.11 -12.88
CA ILE A 19 -49.36 -13.21 -11.90
C ILE A 19 -48.10 -12.72 -12.63
N PHE A 20 -47.73 -11.45 -12.40
CA PHE A 20 -46.38 -10.95 -12.68
C PHE A 20 -45.44 -11.66 -11.67
N LEU A 21 -44.81 -12.74 -12.09
CA LEU A 21 -43.61 -13.23 -11.47
C LEU A 21 -42.54 -12.14 -11.67
N PHE A 22 -42.36 -11.29 -10.68
CA PHE A 22 -41.14 -10.55 -10.53
C PHE A 22 -40.03 -11.58 -10.29
N THR A 23 -39.38 -12.03 -11.35
CA THR A 23 -38.01 -12.55 -11.25
C THR A 23 -37.16 -11.38 -10.86
N GLY A 24 -36.99 -11.18 -9.55
CA GLY A 24 -35.94 -10.32 -9.05
C GLY A 24 -34.64 -10.91 -9.61
N GLU A 25 -34.05 -10.26 -10.60
CA GLU A 25 -32.66 -10.43 -10.88
C GLU A 25 -31.98 -10.17 -9.53
N ILE A 26 -31.35 -11.19 -8.98
CA ILE A 26 -30.37 -11.02 -7.92
C ILE A 26 -29.28 -10.19 -8.62
N ARG A 27 -29.36 -8.87 -8.52
CA ARG A 27 -28.24 -8.01 -8.86
C ARG A 27 -27.10 -8.52 -7.97
N GLY A 28 -26.14 -9.19 -8.57
CA GLY A 28 -24.90 -9.51 -7.91
C GLY A 28 -24.39 -8.23 -7.23
N GLU A 29 -23.90 -8.36 -6.02
CA GLU A 29 -23.34 -7.24 -5.26
C GLU A 29 -22.37 -6.49 -6.16
N GLU A 30 -22.59 -5.18 -6.35
CA GLU A 30 -21.80 -4.37 -7.26
C GLU A 30 -20.38 -4.24 -6.70
N LYS A 31 -19.43 -4.95 -7.32
CA LYS A 31 -18.01 -4.87 -6.96
C LYS A 31 -17.45 -3.51 -7.35
N ILE A 32 -16.64 -2.91 -6.51
CA ILE A 32 -15.93 -1.66 -6.83
C ILE A 32 -14.90 -1.89 -7.93
N PHE A 33 -14.20 -3.03 -7.88
CA PHE A 33 -13.29 -3.47 -8.93
C PHE A 33 -14.07 -4.37 -9.89
N GLN A 34 -14.36 -3.85 -11.07
CA GLN A 34 -15.31 -4.46 -12.03
C GLN A 34 -14.65 -5.42 -13.02
N TYR A 35 -13.31 -5.41 -13.12
CA TYR A 35 -12.59 -6.26 -14.07
C TYR A 35 -12.51 -7.70 -13.56
N PRO A 36 -12.68 -8.71 -14.46
CA PRO A 36 -12.54 -10.11 -14.08
C PRO A 36 -11.12 -10.41 -13.61
N ILE A 37 -10.98 -10.95 -12.41
CA ILE A 37 -9.71 -11.43 -11.85
C ILE A 37 -9.69 -12.95 -12.02
N THR A 38 -8.66 -13.47 -12.67
CA THR A 38 -8.43 -14.90 -12.79
C THR A 38 -7.12 -15.27 -12.09
N THR A 39 -7.17 -16.33 -11.27
CA THR A 39 -6.02 -16.73 -10.43
C THR A 39 -5.67 -18.19 -10.69
N GLY A 40 -4.39 -18.50 -10.61
CA GLY A 40 -3.84 -19.84 -10.58
C GLY A 40 -2.65 -19.93 -9.66
N THR A 41 -2.27 -21.13 -9.25
CA THR A 41 -1.10 -21.36 -8.40
C THR A 41 -0.32 -22.55 -8.96
N LEU A 42 0.98 -22.40 -9.18
CA LEU A 42 1.84 -23.48 -9.61
C LEU A 42 2.12 -24.46 -8.45
N ALA A 43 2.56 -25.67 -8.76
CA ALA A 43 2.88 -26.70 -7.76
C ALA A 43 3.93 -26.25 -6.71
N ASN A 44 4.81 -25.33 -7.09
CA ASN A 44 5.82 -24.75 -6.20
C ASN A 44 5.30 -23.59 -5.34
N GLY A 45 4.03 -23.22 -5.47
CA GLY A 45 3.40 -22.17 -4.66
C GLY A 45 3.42 -20.77 -5.29
N LEU A 46 3.99 -20.58 -6.49
CA LEU A 46 3.94 -19.31 -7.19
C LEU A 46 2.50 -18.98 -7.60
N ASN A 47 2.01 -17.83 -7.17
CA ASN A 47 0.70 -17.33 -7.58
C ASN A 47 0.79 -16.61 -8.92
N VAL A 48 -0.21 -16.84 -9.77
CA VAL A 48 -0.34 -16.22 -11.09
C VAL A 48 -1.72 -15.60 -11.20
N VAL A 49 -1.76 -14.29 -11.38
CA VAL A 49 -2.98 -13.49 -11.46
C VAL A 49 -3.04 -12.80 -12.81
N SER A 50 -4.17 -12.86 -13.47
CA SER A 50 -4.43 -12.05 -14.67
C SER A 50 -5.71 -11.24 -14.53
N VAL A 51 -5.70 -10.07 -15.14
CA VAL A 51 -6.87 -9.21 -15.28
C VAL A 51 -6.98 -8.78 -16.73
N GLU A 52 -8.05 -9.22 -17.40
CA GLU A 52 -8.37 -8.71 -18.73
C GLU A 52 -8.81 -7.25 -18.61
N PHE A 53 -8.10 -6.37 -19.31
CA PHE A 53 -8.36 -4.95 -19.35
C PHE A 53 -8.38 -4.49 -20.81
N ASP A 54 -9.34 -3.63 -21.16
CA ASP A 54 -9.48 -3.13 -22.55
C ASP A 54 -8.32 -2.20 -22.93
N SER A 55 -7.22 -2.82 -23.33
CA SER A 55 -5.97 -2.17 -23.79
C SER A 55 -5.33 -3.00 -24.92
N PRO A 56 -5.92 -3.02 -26.10
CA PRO A 56 -5.47 -3.90 -27.20
C PRO A 56 -3.99 -3.81 -27.46
N GLY A 57 -3.31 -4.96 -27.42
CA GLY A 57 -1.88 -5.07 -27.67
C GLY A 57 -0.97 -4.60 -26.53
N LEU A 58 -1.49 -4.23 -25.35
CA LEU A 58 -0.68 -3.75 -24.21
C LEU A 58 -0.92 -4.59 -22.96
N ILE A 59 0.16 -4.84 -22.21
CA ILE A 59 0.13 -5.48 -20.89
C ILE A 59 1.01 -4.72 -19.90
N ALA A 60 0.59 -4.73 -18.63
CA ALA A 60 1.44 -4.47 -17.47
C ALA A 60 1.76 -5.81 -16.80
N PHE A 61 3.04 -6.10 -16.68
CA PHE A 61 3.57 -7.30 -16.01
C PHE A 61 4.21 -6.89 -14.69
N TYR A 62 3.82 -7.54 -13.60
CA TYR A 62 4.36 -7.31 -12.25
C TYR A 62 4.82 -8.63 -11.63
N THR A 63 6.01 -8.63 -11.02
CA THR A 63 6.41 -9.64 -10.04
C THR A 63 6.43 -8.98 -8.68
N ILE A 64 5.54 -9.43 -7.79
CA ILE A 64 5.35 -8.91 -6.45
C ILE A 64 5.99 -9.89 -5.48
N VAL A 65 7.02 -9.45 -4.79
CA VAL A 65 7.66 -10.18 -3.68
C VAL A 65 7.05 -9.66 -2.38
N ARG A 66 6.46 -10.53 -1.56
CA ARG A 66 5.85 -10.13 -0.28
C ARG A 66 6.91 -9.96 0.81
N THR A 67 7.93 -9.18 0.47
CA THR A 67 9.08 -8.85 1.32
C THR A 67 9.46 -7.40 1.12
N GLY A 68 9.63 -6.70 2.22
CA GLY A 68 10.07 -5.32 2.30
C GLY A 68 10.92 -5.13 3.56
N SER A 69 11.12 -3.89 4.00
CA SER A 69 11.93 -3.59 5.20
C SER A 69 11.36 -4.23 6.48
N ARG A 70 10.09 -4.57 6.51
CA ARG A 70 9.45 -5.39 7.55
C ARG A 70 10.19 -6.70 7.83
N ASN A 71 10.79 -7.29 6.81
CA ASN A 71 11.43 -8.59 6.86
C ASN A 71 12.89 -8.55 7.34
N GLU A 72 13.43 -7.39 7.62
CA GLU A 72 14.81 -7.15 8.05
C GLU A 72 14.93 -7.26 9.59
N ILE A 73 14.75 -8.48 10.10
CA ILE A 73 14.60 -8.74 11.54
C ILE A 73 15.92 -8.82 12.30
N GLU A 74 17.05 -8.94 11.61
CA GLU A 74 18.35 -9.06 12.24
C GLU A 74 18.90 -7.67 12.57
N PRO A 75 19.29 -7.40 13.83
CA PRO A 75 19.90 -6.13 14.20
C PRO A 75 21.16 -5.84 13.37
N GLY A 76 21.31 -4.60 12.90
CA GLY A 76 22.45 -4.21 12.09
C GLY A 76 22.34 -4.62 10.60
N LYS A 77 21.14 -5.01 10.16
CA LYS A 77 20.86 -5.56 8.82
C LYS A 77 19.71 -4.85 8.09
N SER A 78 19.44 -3.58 8.42
CA SER A 78 18.39 -2.82 7.71
C SER A 78 18.85 -2.34 6.32
N GLY A 79 17.89 -2.21 5.38
CA GLY A 79 18.11 -1.72 4.02
C GLY A 79 18.31 -2.82 2.95
N PHE A 80 18.23 -4.10 3.30
CA PHE A 80 18.44 -5.21 2.36
C PHE A 80 17.29 -5.40 1.37
N ALA A 81 16.05 -5.12 1.74
CA ALA A 81 14.93 -5.18 0.80
C ALA A 81 15.10 -4.16 -0.33
N HIS A 82 15.47 -2.93 0.01
CA HIS A 82 15.79 -1.90 -0.96
C HIS A 82 17.08 -2.23 -1.75
N PHE A 83 18.09 -2.76 -1.09
CA PHE A 83 19.30 -3.23 -1.76
C PHE A 83 18.97 -4.27 -2.84
N PHE A 84 18.05 -5.24 -2.59
CA PHE A 84 17.65 -6.22 -3.58
C PHE A 84 16.80 -5.64 -4.71
N GLU A 85 16.09 -4.55 -4.51
CA GLU A 85 15.49 -3.81 -5.61
C GLU A 85 16.56 -3.46 -6.67
N HIS A 86 17.73 -3.01 -6.23
CA HIS A 86 18.86 -2.69 -7.10
C HIS A 86 19.55 -3.95 -7.66
N MET A 87 19.87 -4.91 -6.79
CA MET A 87 20.65 -6.10 -7.15
C MET A 87 19.97 -6.96 -8.21
N MET A 88 18.64 -7.02 -8.21
CA MET A 88 17.90 -7.79 -9.21
C MET A 88 18.13 -7.34 -10.65
N PHE A 89 18.69 -6.17 -10.88
CA PHE A 89 19.06 -5.69 -12.21
C PHE A 89 20.52 -5.98 -12.60
N ARG A 90 21.29 -6.69 -11.76
CA ARG A 90 22.71 -6.97 -12.04
C ARG A 90 22.94 -8.12 -13.01
N GLY A 91 22.00 -9.05 -13.12
CA GLY A 91 22.03 -10.11 -14.11
C GLY A 91 22.26 -11.50 -13.54
N THR A 92 22.47 -12.44 -14.44
CA THR A 92 22.66 -13.87 -14.19
C THR A 92 23.80 -14.40 -15.07
N ASP A 93 24.15 -15.68 -14.95
CA ASP A 93 25.08 -16.32 -15.88
C ASP A 93 24.58 -16.34 -17.34
N LYS A 94 23.26 -16.29 -17.54
CA LYS A 94 22.63 -16.35 -18.85
C LYS A 94 22.38 -15.00 -19.48
N TYR A 95 21.98 -14.03 -18.65
CA TYR A 95 21.69 -12.67 -19.08
C TYR A 95 22.47 -11.69 -18.21
N SER A 96 23.47 -11.03 -18.79
CA SER A 96 24.09 -9.88 -18.14
C SER A 96 23.06 -8.75 -17.95
N SER A 97 23.39 -7.75 -17.12
CA SER A 97 22.57 -6.54 -16.99
C SER A 97 22.33 -5.85 -18.34
N GLU A 98 23.33 -5.88 -19.24
CA GLU A 98 23.21 -5.32 -20.59
C GLU A 98 22.26 -6.16 -21.45
N ASP A 99 22.36 -7.50 -21.42
CA ASP A 99 21.46 -8.39 -22.18
C ASP A 99 20.02 -8.24 -21.72
N TYR A 100 19.78 -8.17 -20.40
CA TYR A 100 18.46 -7.92 -19.82
C TYR A 100 17.86 -6.61 -20.36
N ASN A 101 18.61 -5.53 -20.30
CA ASN A 101 18.18 -4.24 -20.82
C ASN A 101 17.97 -4.25 -22.34
N ASN A 102 18.79 -4.99 -23.10
CA ASN A 102 18.63 -5.09 -24.54
C ASN A 102 17.36 -5.85 -24.93
N VAL A 103 16.98 -6.90 -24.19
CA VAL A 103 15.70 -7.59 -24.40
C VAL A 103 14.54 -6.63 -24.15
N LEU A 104 14.53 -5.90 -23.03
CA LEU A 104 13.46 -4.94 -22.71
C LEU A 104 13.36 -3.82 -23.76
N LYS A 105 14.50 -3.27 -24.19
CA LYS A 105 14.54 -2.26 -25.29
C LYS A 105 14.01 -2.81 -26.60
N ALA A 106 14.37 -4.05 -26.95
CA ALA A 106 13.93 -4.67 -28.20
C ALA A 106 12.41 -4.86 -28.27
N VAL A 107 11.77 -5.10 -27.13
CA VAL A 107 10.31 -5.23 -27.04
C VAL A 107 9.59 -3.92 -26.66
N GLY A 108 10.35 -2.82 -26.52
CA GLY A 108 9.79 -1.50 -26.18
C GLY A 108 9.19 -1.42 -24.77
N ALA A 109 9.70 -2.22 -23.83
CA ALA A 109 9.20 -2.24 -22.48
C ALA A 109 9.70 -1.04 -21.65
N ASP A 110 8.79 -0.34 -20.98
CA ASP A 110 9.08 0.57 -19.87
C ASP A 110 9.06 -0.23 -18.57
N HIS A 111 10.15 -0.19 -17.80
CA HIS A 111 10.31 -1.01 -16.60
C HIS A 111 10.87 -0.22 -15.42
N ASN A 112 10.53 -0.65 -14.23
CA ASN A 112 11.03 -0.12 -12.97
C ASN A 112 10.79 -1.12 -11.82
N ALA A 113 11.23 -0.75 -10.62
CA ALA A 113 10.93 -1.46 -9.38
C ALA A 113 10.65 -0.45 -8.27
N PHE A 114 10.11 -0.92 -7.15
CA PHE A 114 10.01 -0.15 -5.91
C PHE A 114 9.97 -1.07 -4.71
N THR A 115 10.43 -0.55 -3.57
CA THR A 115 10.37 -1.21 -2.27
C THR A 115 9.53 -0.38 -1.29
N SER A 116 8.70 -1.07 -0.52
CA SER A 116 7.97 -0.51 0.61
C SER A 116 8.31 -1.27 1.90
N ASP A 117 7.61 -0.93 2.98
CA ASP A 117 7.81 -1.68 4.23
C ASP A 117 7.43 -3.18 4.07
N ASP A 118 6.45 -3.51 3.21
CA ASP A 118 5.87 -4.87 3.13
C ASP A 118 6.14 -5.62 1.84
N ILE A 119 6.50 -4.94 0.76
CA ILE A 119 6.69 -5.53 -0.57
C ILE A 119 7.84 -4.91 -1.34
N THR A 120 8.43 -5.72 -2.21
CA THR A 120 9.25 -5.26 -3.34
C THR A 120 8.57 -5.68 -4.63
N ALA A 121 8.35 -4.77 -5.55
CA ALA A 121 7.67 -5.05 -6.81
C ALA A 121 8.52 -4.64 -8.01
N TYR A 122 8.61 -5.54 -8.98
CA TYR A 122 9.28 -5.33 -10.26
C TYR A 122 8.22 -5.31 -11.35
N HIS A 123 8.25 -4.31 -12.21
CA HIS A 123 7.19 -4.16 -13.19
C HIS A 123 7.68 -3.69 -14.56
N SER A 124 6.93 -4.07 -15.58
CA SER A 124 7.12 -3.58 -16.94
C SER A 124 5.77 -3.32 -17.63
N LEU A 125 5.75 -2.32 -18.51
CA LEU A 125 4.67 -2.05 -19.46
C LEU A 125 5.19 -2.32 -20.86
N SER A 126 4.51 -3.18 -21.61
CA SER A 126 4.97 -3.62 -22.93
C SER A 126 3.83 -4.03 -23.85
N SER A 127 4.19 -4.43 -25.08
CA SER A 127 3.21 -5.08 -25.96
C SER A 127 2.85 -6.48 -25.45
N SER A 128 1.58 -6.92 -25.64
CA SER A 128 1.14 -8.27 -25.27
C SER A 128 1.92 -9.37 -25.99
N GLY A 129 2.39 -9.12 -27.22
CA GLY A 129 3.26 -10.04 -27.95
C GLY A 129 4.65 -10.25 -27.33
N ALA A 130 5.07 -9.41 -26.38
CA ALA A 130 6.34 -9.54 -25.66
C ALA A 130 6.25 -10.40 -24.39
N LEU A 131 5.06 -10.85 -23.99
CA LEU A 131 4.82 -11.54 -22.72
C LEU A 131 5.80 -12.69 -22.46
N GLU A 132 6.02 -13.56 -23.44
CA GLU A 132 6.94 -14.69 -23.27
C GLU A 132 8.39 -14.25 -23.09
N ALA A 133 8.84 -13.23 -23.84
CA ALA A 133 10.20 -12.70 -23.69
C ALA A 133 10.43 -12.09 -22.31
N ILE A 134 9.42 -11.36 -21.77
CA ILE A 134 9.49 -10.79 -20.43
C ILE A 134 9.51 -11.90 -19.37
N ILE A 135 8.59 -12.87 -19.44
CA ILE A 135 8.56 -14.00 -18.51
C ILE A 135 9.90 -14.75 -18.52
N GLN A 136 10.50 -14.93 -19.67
CA GLN A 136 11.76 -15.65 -19.79
C GLN A 136 12.92 -14.95 -19.06
N ILE A 137 13.08 -13.65 -19.21
CA ILE A 137 14.15 -12.91 -18.53
C ILE A 137 13.85 -12.71 -17.04
N GLU A 138 12.58 -12.47 -16.69
CA GLU A 138 12.15 -12.35 -15.30
C GLU A 138 12.36 -13.67 -14.54
N SER A 139 11.92 -14.78 -15.09
CA SER A 139 12.08 -16.08 -14.46
C SER A 139 13.55 -16.43 -14.23
N ASP A 140 14.43 -16.05 -15.14
CA ASP A 140 15.86 -16.32 -15.01
C ASP A 140 16.47 -15.49 -13.86
N ARG A 141 16.19 -14.19 -13.79
CA ARG A 141 16.75 -13.35 -12.72
C ARG A 141 16.21 -13.70 -11.33
N PHE A 142 14.96 -14.12 -11.22
CA PHE A 142 14.37 -14.52 -9.93
C PHE A 142 14.88 -15.86 -9.42
N GLN A 143 15.33 -16.75 -10.31
CA GLN A 143 15.86 -18.07 -9.96
C GLN A 143 17.39 -18.12 -9.92
N ASN A 144 18.07 -17.31 -10.73
CA ASN A 144 19.49 -17.46 -11.00
C ASN A 144 20.28 -16.15 -10.83
N LEU A 145 19.76 -15.20 -10.05
CA LEU A 145 20.49 -13.96 -9.73
C LEU A 145 21.92 -14.31 -9.28
N LYS A 146 22.90 -13.70 -9.91
CA LYS A 146 24.30 -13.97 -9.60
C LYS A 146 25.09 -12.67 -9.57
N TYR A 147 25.84 -12.52 -8.49
CA TYR A 147 26.73 -11.40 -8.26
C TYR A 147 27.90 -11.86 -7.39
N ASP A 148 29.04 -11.25 -7.54
CA ASP A 148 30.17 -11.46 -6.66
C ASP A 148 30.26 -10.38 -5.57
N GLU A 149 31.24 -10.51 -4.68
CA GLU A 149 31.44 -9.58 -3.57
C GLU A 149 31.82 -8.16 -4.05
N GLU A 150 32.45 -8.02 -5.22
CA GLU A 150 32.79 -6.72 -5.79
C GLU A 150 31.55 -6.02 -6.30
N ASP A 151 30.67 -6.69 -7.03
CA ASP A 151 29.37 -6.18 -7.47
C ASP A 151 28.48 -5.81 -6.28
N PHE A 152 28.46 -6.67 -5.26
CA PHE A 152 27.74 -6.42 -4.01
C PHE A 152 28.21 -5.11 -3.35
N LYS A 153 29.50 -4.93 -3.14
CA LYS A 153 30.08 -3.72 -2.52
C LYS A 153 29.81 -2.47 -3.34
N LYS A 154 29.84 -2.59 -4.65
CA LYS A 154 29.52 -1.48 -5.55
C LYS A 154 28.08 -1.02 -5.40
N GLU A 155 27.14 -1.98 -5.31
CA GLU A 155 25.73 -1.65 -5.14
C GLU A 155 25.42 -1.11 -3.75
N ALA A 156 26.02 -1.67 -2.69
CA ALA A 156 25.94 -1.12 -1.35
C ALA A 156 26.43 0.34 -1.30
N GLY A 157 27.46 0.68 -2.07
CA GLY A 157 27.93 2.05 -2.24
C GLY A 157 26.90 2.95 -2.95
N ALA A 158 26.12 2.43 -3.89
CA ALA A 158 25.04 3.17 -4.55
C ALA A 158 23.89 3.47 -3.58
N VAL A 159 23.47 2.49 -2.78
CA VAL A 159 22.45 2.66 -1.73
C VAL A 159 22.90 3.71 -0.69
N LEU A 160 24.15 3.68 -0.25
CA LEU A 160 24.71 4.70 0.64
C LEU A 160 24.69 6.10 0.00
N GLY A 161 24.99 6.17 -1.30
CA GLY A 161 24.92 7.43 -2.07
C GLY A 161 23.50 7.98 -2.13
N GLU A 162 22.52 7.12 -2.30
CA GLU A 162 21.09 7.48 -2.29
C GLU A 162 20.63 7.94 -0.90
N TYR A 163 21.01 7.23 0.15
CA TYR A 163 20.75 7.66 1.53
C TYR A 163 21.29 9.09 1.77
N ARG A 164 22.57 9.34 1.42
CA ARG A 164 23.20 10.66 1.59
C ARG A 164 22.52 11.76 0.80
N LYS A 165 21.96 11.44 -0.35
CA LYS A 165 21.11 12.38 -1.11
C LYS A 165 19.79 12.63 -0.40
N SER A 166 19.14 11.59 0.10
CA SER A 166 17.80 11.68 0.72
C SER A 166 17.80 12.43 2.05
N ILE A 167 18.86 12.29 2.87
CA ILE A 167 19.02 13.03 4.13
C ILE A 167 19.30 14.53 3.95
N THR A 168 19.48 15.03 2.74
CA THR A 168 19.54 16.48 2.50
C THR A 168 18.18 17.16 2.71
N SER A 169 17.09 16.39 2.72
CA SER A 169 15.75 16.81 3.09
C SER A 169 15.49 16.53 4.57
N PRO A 170 14.94 17.48 5.36
CA PRO A 170 14.66 17.26 6.78
C PRO A 170 13.56 16.20 7.05
N PHE A 171 12.78 15.81 6.03
CA PHE A 171 11.69 14.88 6.20
C PHE A 171 12.15 13.44 6.46
N LEU A 172 13.20 12.95 5.79
CA LEU A 172 13.68 11.60 6.02
C LEU A 172 14.21 11.43 7.46
N PRO A 173 15.11 12.25 7.98
CA PRO A 173 15.56 12.16 9.37
C PRO A 173 14.44 12.31 10.40
N LEU A 174 13.41 13.13 10.10
CA LEU A 174 12.25 13.27 10.97
C LEU A 174 11.43 11.96 11.03
N ILE A 175 11.20 11.32 9.88
CA ILE A 175 10.47 10.04 9.80
C ILE A 175 11.27 8.91 10.47
N GLU A 176 12.59 8.85 10.23
CA GLU A 176 13.49 7.89 10.89
C GLU A 176 13.41 8.06 12.41
N LYS A 177 13.50 9.29 12.89
CA LYS A 177 13.43 9.57 14.32
C LYS A 177 12.07 9.25 14.91
N LEU A 178 10.98 9.54 14.19
CA LEU A 178 9.63 9.18 14.64
C LEU A 178 9.49 7.66 14.79
N ARG A 179 9.88 6.90 13.78
CA ARG A 179 9.83 5.45 13.79
C ARG A 179 10.73 4.86 14.86
N ASP A 180 11.99 5.28 14.93
CA ASP A 180 12.96 4.81 15.94
C ASP A 180 12.50 5.10 17.38
N THR A 181 11.79 6.22 17.60
CA THR A 181 11.24 6.57 18.92
C THR A 181 9.98 5.77 19.24
N ALA A 182 9.10 5.56 18.26
CA ALA A 182 7.82 4.88 18.47
C ALA A 182 7.97 3.38 18.69
N TYR A 183 8.77 2.72 17.86
CA TYR A 183 8.92 1.26 17.89
C TYR A 183 10.15 0.83 18.71
N GLU A 184 9.99 -0.23 19.49
CA GLU A 184 11.08 -0.83 20.27
C GLU A 184 11.58 -2.12 19.62
N THR A 185 10.67 -2.97 19.17
CA THR A 185 10.96 -4.32 18.70
C THR A 185 10.62 -4.56 17.24
N HIS A 186 9.53 -3.99 16.74
CA HIS A 186 9.07 -4.21 15.37
C HIS A 186 9.98 -3.51 14.34
N THR A 187 10.19 -4.17 13.22
CA THR A 187 11.07 -3.68 12.13
C THR A 187 10.57 -2.42 11.44
N TYR A 188 9.30 -2.01 11.61
CA TYR A 188 8.84 -0.68 11.19
C TYR A 188 9.55 0.48 11.92
N LYS A 189 10.46 0.15 12.84
CA LYS A 189 11.37 1.07 13.48
C LYS A 189 12.29 1.81 12.49
N HIS A 190 12.69 1.17 11.42
CA HIS A 190 13.49 1.79 10.35
C HIS A 190 12.69 2.04 9.08
N THR A 191 13.20 2.89 8.21
CA THR A 191 12.65 3.13 6.88
C THR A 191 13.11 2.06 5.89
N THR A 192 12.56 2.05 4.69
CA THR A 192 12.94 1.08 3.64
C THR A 192 14.40 1.20 3.22
N ILE A 193 15.00 2.38 3.34
CA ILE A 193 16.41 2.55 3.02
C ILE A 193 17.33 2.04 4.14
N GLY A 194 16.82 1.85 5.35
CA GLY A 194 17.55 1.37 6.52
C GLY A 194 18.17 2.47 7.37
N PHE A 195 18.79 2.09 8.49
CA PHE A 195 19.57 2.98 9.33
C PHE A 195 20.94 3.29 8.70
N LEU A 196 21.42 4.50 8.84
CA LEU A 196 22.73 4.90 8.30
C LEU A 196 23.87 3.95 8.71
N ALA A 197 23.93 3.57 9.98
CA ALA A 197 24.99 2.69 10.49
C ALA A 197 24.99 1.30 9.80
N ASP A 198 23.80 0.77 9.52
CA ASP A 198 23.63 -0.52 8.85
C ASP A 198 24.02 -0.42 7.38
N ILE A 199 23.64 0.69 6.72
CA ILE A 199 23.97 0.95 5.32
C ILE A 199 25.47 1.18 5.14
N GLU A 200 26.14 1.85 6.09
CA GLU A 200 27.60 2.04 6.09
C GLU A 200 28.35 0.72 6.28
N ASP A 201 27.80 -0.19 7.08
CA ASP A 201 28.37 -1.54 7.29
C ASP A 201 27.94 -2.56 6.21
N MET A 202 26.91 -2.27 5.42
CA MET A 202 26.39 -3.19 4.38
C MET A 202 27.50 -3.78 3.49
N PRO A 203 28.53 -3.05 3.04
CA PRO A 203 29.62 -3.63 2.24
C PRO A 203 30.34 -4.83 2.86
N ASN A 204 30.24 -5.02 4.18
CA ASN A 204 30.82 -6.15 4.92
C ASN A 204 29.85 -7.33 5.09
N GLN A 205 28.66 -7.26 4.54
CA GLN A 205 27.54 -8.17 4.83
C GLN A 205 27.14 -9.04 3.63
N TYR A 206 28.11 -9.41 2.77
CA TYR A 206 27.87 -10.21 1.56
C TYR A 206 27.13 -11.53 1.85
N GLU A 207 27.55 -12.27 2.86
CA GLU A 207 26.91 -13.56 3.23
C GLU A 207 25.44 -13.36 3.66
N HIS A 208 25.13 -12.24 4.34
CA HIS A 208 23.75 -11.93 4.67
C HIS A 208 22.91 -11.63 3.44
N SER A 209 23.48 -11.01 2.41
CA SER A 209 22.76 -10.79 1.16
C SER A 209 22.34 -12.11 0.50
N LEU A 210 23.21 -13.11 0.48
CA LEU A 210 22.88 -14.43 -0.04
C LEU A 210 21.76 -15.09 0.76
N PHE A 211 21.85 -15.03 2.11
CA PHE A 211 20.80 -15.51 2.99
C PHE A 211 19.45 -14.80 2.74
N PHE A 212 19.45 -13.48 2.57
CA PHE A 212 18.22 -12.68 2.33
C PHE A 212 17.55 -13.11 1.02
N PHE A 213 18.33 -13.21 -0.07
CA PHE A 213 17.81 -13.68 -1.35
C PHE A 213 17.24 -15.09 -1.24
N ASP A 214 18.00 -16.01 -0.67
CA ASP A 214 17.60 -17.40 -0.52
C ASP A 214 16.36 -17.61 0.36
N THR A 215 16.13 -16.70 1.31
CA THR A 215 14.98 -16.76 2.21
C THR A 215 13.73 -16.17 1.59
N TYR A 216 13.84 -15.03 0.91
CA TYR A 216 12.67 -14.22 0.58
C TYR A 216 12.29 -14.26 -0.90
N TYR A 217 13.23 -14.47 -1.82
CA TYR A 217 12.97 -14.54 -3.26
C TYR A 217 12.64 -15.98 -3.66
N ARG A 218 11.44 -16.41 -3.26
CA ARG A 218 10.96 -17.80 -3.44
C ARG A 218 9.55 -17.80 -4.03
N PRO A 219 9.19 -18.85 -4.81
CA PRO A 219 7.93 -18.88 -5.55
C PRO A 219 6.70 -18.69 -4.66
N GLU A 220 6.65 -19.31 -3.48
CA GLU A 220 5.54 -19.18 -2.53
C GLU A 220 5.40 -17.80 -1.90
N ASN A 221 6.43 -16.96 -2.03
CA ASN A 221 6.43 -15.57 -1.55
C ASN A 221 6.20 -14.56 -2.68
N CYS A 222 6.05 -15.05 -3.91
CA CYS A 222 5.91 -14.22 -5.09
C CYS A 222 4.55 -14.38 -5.76
N THR A 223 4.11 -13.32 -6.40
CA THR A 223 2.94 -13.34 -7.30
C THR A 223 3.29 -12.67 -8.61
N ILE A 224 3.01 -13.36 -9.71
CA ILE A 224 3.01 -12.75 -11.04
C ILE A 224 1.62 -12.19 -11.28
N LEU A 225 1.53 -10.91 -11.60
CA LEU A 225 0.29 -10.23 -11.96
C LEU A 225 0.44 -9.64 -13.37
N VAL A 226 -0.46 -10.02 -14.26
CA VAL A 226 -0.52 -9.46 -15.62
C VAL A 226 -1.88 -8.83 -15.87
N VAL A 227 -1.87 -7.57 -16.27
CA VAL A 227 -3.09 -6.80 -16.55
C VAL A 227 -3.04 -6.28 -17.98
N GLY A 228 -4.11 -6.43 -18.72
CA GLY A 228 -4.22 -5.91 -20.10
C GLY A 228 -4.74 -6.94 -21.10
N ASP A 229 -4.16 -6.93 -22.29
CA ASP A 229 -4.46 -7.89 -23.37
C ASP A 229 -3.73 -9.22 -23.12
N VAL A 230 -4.28 -10.03 -22.21
CA VAL A 230 -3.69 -11.29 -21.71
C VAL A 230 -4.72 -12.42 -21.69
N ASP A 231 -4.35 -13.59 -22.19
CA ASP A 231 -5.08 -14.85 -21.98
C ASP A 231 -4.50 -15.59 -20.78
N HIS A 232 -5.35 -15.89 -19.78
CA HIS A 232 -4.93 -16.57 -18.55
C HIS A 232 -4.33 -17.94 -18.80
N SER A 233 -4.90 -18.72 -19.71
CA SER A 233 -4.42 -20.08 -19.99
C SER A 233 -3.02 -20.06 -20.58
N ASN A 234 -2.75 -19.12 -21.51
CA ASN A 234 -1.43 -18.90 -22.05
C ASN A 234 -0.45 -18.42 -20.98
N LEU A 235 -0.86 -17.47 -20.13
CA LEU A 235 -0.04 -16.99 -19.01
C LEU A 235 0.34 -18.14 -18.06
N MET A 236 -0.60 -19.00 -17.69
CA MET A 236 -0.34 -20.17 -16.84
C MET A 236 0.63 -21.15 -17.52
N ALA A 237 0.45 -21.42 -18.81
CA ALA A 237 1.37 -22.31 -19.55
C ALA A 237 2.80 -21.75 -19.62
N LEU A 238 2.95 -20.44 -19.80
CA LEU A 238 4.25 -19.77 -19.76
C LEU A 238 4.84 -19.76 -18.34
N ALA A 239 4.03 -19.49 -17.33
CA ALA A 239 4.47 -19.53 -15.93
C ALA A 239 4.98 -20.94 -15.57
N GLU A 240 4.23 -21.99 -15.90
CA GLU A 240 4.67 -23.37 -15.66
C GLU A 240 5.97 -23.69 -16.39
N LYS A 241 6.09 -23.29 -17.67
CA LYS A 241 7.28 -23.51 -18.50
C LYS A 241 8.54 -22.89 -17.89
N TYR A 242 8.45 -21.68 -17.37
CA TYR A 242 9.62 -20.88 -16.99
C TYR A 242 9.87 -20.85 -15.48
N TYR A 243 8.84 -21.01 -14.65
CA TYR A 243 8.95 -20.96 -13.16
C TYR A 243 8.64 -22.30 -12.49
N GLY A 244 8.13 -23.31 -13.20
CA GLY A 244 7.71 -24.58 -12.61
C GLY A 244 8.79 -25.32 -11.83
N ASN A 245 10.06 -25.14 -12.21
CA ASN A 245 11.21 -25.74 -11.52
C ASN A 245 11.83 -24.82 -10.45
N TRP A 246 11.28 -23.62 -10.19
CA TRP A 246 11.77 -22.74 -9.15
C TRP A 246 11.51 -23.37 -7.77
N GLU A 247 12.60 -23.62 -7.03
CA GLU A 247 12.54 -24.33 -5.75
C GLU A 247 11.95 -23.44 -4.64
N ARG A 248 11.15 -24.08 -3.79
CA ARG A 248 10.59 -23.43 -2.60
C ARG A 248 11.69 -23.11 -1.57
N GLY A 249 11.45 -22.07 -0.77
CA GLY A 249 12.37 -21.64 0.26
C GLY A 249 12.25 -22.41 1.57
N PRO A 250 13.14 -22.10 2.52
CA PRO A 250 13.15 -22.74 3.84
C PRO A 250 12.01 -22.28 4.77
N GLY A 251 11.19 -21.33 4.33
CA GLY A 251 10.22 -20.61 5.15
C GLY A 251 10.79 -19.28 5.65
N GLN A 252 9.89 -18.38 6.04
CA GLN A 252 10.27 -17.04 6.49
C GLN A 252 10.36 -17.00 8.02
N PRO A 253 11.30 -16.24 8.59
CA PRO A 253 11.35 -15.98 10.02
C PRO A 253 10.10 -15.23 10.50
N GLU A 254 9.77 -15.39 11.78
CA GLU A 254 8.70 -14.63 12.42
C GLU A 254 9.14 -13.16 12.63
N ILE A 255 8.21 -12.24 12.36
CA ILE A 255 8.44 -10.81 12.58
C ILE A 255 8.20 -10.50 14.06
N PRO A 256 9.14 -9.82 14.74
CA PRO A 256 8.93 -9.38 16.11
C PRO A 256 7.70 -8.50 16.24
N GLN A 257 6.85 -8.76 17.21
CA GLN A 257 5.66 -7.97 17.45
C GLN A 257 5.97 -6.78 18.36
N GLU A 258 5.39 -5.62 18.07
CA GLU A 258 5.50 -4.44 18.93
C GLU A 258 4.59 -4.58 20.14
N GLY A 259 5.11 -4.22 21.32
CA GLY A 259 4.31 -4.13 22.54
C GLY A 259 3.42 -2.88 22.57
N ALA A 260 2.41 -2.87 23.45
CA ALA A 260 1.61 -1.68 23.66
C ALA A 260 2.47 -0.56 24.28
N GLN A 261 2.43 0.63 23.71
CA GLN A 261 3.06 1.81 24.30
C GLN A 261 2.27 2.25 25.56
N THR A 262 2.96 2.53 26.65
CA THR A 262 2.36 2.84 27.96
C THR A 262 2.55 4.28 28.43
N GLU A 263 3.34 5.07 27.72
CA GLU A 263 3.60 6.49 27.99
C GLU A 263 3.87 7.26 26.71
N GLU A 264 3.59 8.55 26.70
CA GLU A 264 3.96 9.44 25.59
C GLU A 264 5.47 9.43 25.39
N LYS A 265 5.90 9.25 24.15
CA LYS A 265 7.31 9.38 23.76
C LYS A 265 7.54 10.70 23.03
N ARG A 266 8.63 11.39 23.34
CA ARG A 266 8.96 12.67 22.68
C ARG A 266 10.45 12.68 22.30
N ALA A 267 10.74 13.27 21.14
CA ALA A 267 12.12 13.53 20.70
C ALA A 267 12.21 14.82 19.92
N HIS A 268 13.41 15.38 19.87
CA HIS A 268 13.73 16.55 19.08
C HIS A 268 14.96 16.27 18.22
N LEU A 269 14.96 16.78 16.98
CA LEU A 269 16.08 16.78 16.07
C LEU A 269 16.52 18.22 15.80
N THR A 270 17.76 18.52 16.09
CA THR A 270 18.39 19.78 15.65
C THR A 270 18.86 19.63 14.21
N TRP A 271 18.40 20.53 13.33
CA TRP A 271 18.77 20.55 11.92
C TRP A 271 19.81 21.66 11.68
N GLU A 272 20.92 21.30 11.02
CA GLU A 272 22.04 22.24 10.85
C GLU A 272 21.73 23.42 9.91
N ASN A 273 20.88 23.18 8.91
CA ASN A 273 20.53 24.21 7.92
C ASN A 273 19.28 24.99 8.34
N PRO A 274 19.10 26.24 7.89
CA PRO A 274 17.88 26.99 8.13
C PRO A 274 16.65 26.20 7.63
N THR A 275 15.68 25.99 8.53
CA THR A 275 14.41 25.34 8.22
C THR A 275 13.32 25.89 9.12
N LEU A 276 12.09 25.86 8.63
CA LEU A 276 10.93 26.05 9.49
C LEU A 276 10.73 24.79 10.36
N PRO A 277 10.24 24.92 11.59
CA PRO A 277 9.95 23.79 12.44
C PRO A 277 8.99 22.80 11.76
N ILE A 278 9.35 21.52 11.82
CA ILE A 278 8.49 20.42 11.35
C ILE A 278 8.14 19.54 12.54
N MET A 279 6.89 19.15 12.64
CA MET A 279 6.42 18.27 13.70
C MET A 279 5.76 17.04 13.08
N ALA A 280 6.08 15.88 13.62
CA ALA A 280 5.48 14.60 13.32
C ALA A 280 4.88 14.01 14.60
N ILE A 281 3.62 13.61 14.55
CA ILE A 281 2.91 12.96 15.65
C ILE A 281 2.45 11.59 15.17
N GLY A 282 2.82 10.52 15.86
CA GLY A 282 2.42 9.15 15.58
C GLY A 282 1.56 8.58 16.70
N TYR A 283 0.56 7.77 16.34
CA TYR A 283 -0.21 6.94 17.24
C TYR A 283 -0.20 5.52 16.69
N HIS A 284 0.21 4.52 17.49
CA HIS A 284 0.10 3.13 17.03
C HIS A 284 -1.36 2.80 16.73
N GLY A 285 -1.60 2.30 15.52
CA GLY A 285 -2.91 1.92 14.98
C GLY A 285 -3.01 0.42 14.72
N PRO A 286 -4.06 -0.03 14.03
CA PRO A 286 -4.23 -1.43 13.68
C PRO A 286 -3.33 -1.85 12.50
N PRO A 287 -3.14 -3.17 12.30
CA PRO A 287 -2.68 -3.69 11.02
C PRO A 287 -3.75 -3.49 9.94
N PHE A 288 -3.35 -3.58 8.69
CA PHE A 288 -4.29 -3.65 7.58
C PHE A 288 -5.21 -4.89 7.72
N SER A 289 -6.49 -4.68 7.48
CA SER A 289 -7.48 -5.75 7.43
C SER A 289 -8.56 -5.41 6.40
N ASP A 290 -9.01 -6.41 5.66
CA ASP A 290 -10.16 -6.33 4.76
C ASP A 290 -11.43 -6.98 5.37
N THR A 291 -11.37 -7.26 6.69
CA THR A 291 -12.47 -7.81 7.48
C THR A 291 -12.77 -7.01 8.75
N GLU A 292 -11.82 -6.22 9.25
CA GLU A 292 -11.96 -5.40 10.44
C GLU A 292 -12.14 -3.91 10.08
N ILE A 293 -12.99 -3.23 10.81
CA ILE A 293 -13.43 -1.87 10.46
C ILE A 293 -12.47 -0.76 10.92
N ASP A 294 -11.55 -1.06 11.83
CA ASP A 294 -10.73 -0.05 12.51
C ASP A 294 -9.86 0.76 11.54
N MET A 295 -9.21 0.07 10.59
CA MET A 295 -8.35 0.73 9.61
C MET A 295 -9.17 1.62 8.64
N PRO A 296 -10.25 1.16 8.00
CA PRO A 296 -11.14 2.04 7.23
C PRO A 296 -11.71 3.22 8.03
N ALA A 297 -12.03 3.01 9.31
CA ALA A 297 -12.52 4.09 10.17
C ALA A 297 -11.45 5.16 10.42
N LEU A 298 -10.19 4.76 10.67
CA LEU A 298 -9.07 5.71 10.83
C LEU A 298 -8.73 6.44 9.52
N ASP A 299 -8.83 5.77 8.37
CA ASP A 299 -8.61 6.44 7.08
C ASP A 299 -9.70 7.49 6.81
N LEU A 300 -10.98 7.15 7.02
CA LEU A 300 -12.06 8.13 6.91
C LEU A 300 -11.93 9.27 7.93
N LEU A 301 -11.46 8.97 9.16
CA LEU A 301 -11.15 9.98 10.15
C LEU A 301 -10.05 10.92 9.65
N SER A 302 -9.02 10.40 8.99
CA SER A 302 -7.94 11.22 8.41
C SER A 302 -8.50 12.27 7.44
N GLN A 303 -9.45 11.86 6.60
CA GLN A 303 -10.12 12.75 5.65
C GLN A 303 -11.01 13.78 6.35
N LEU A 304 -11.72 13.38 7.40
CA LEU A 304 -12.60 14.27 8.17
C LEU A 304 -11.82 15.33 8.94
N ALA A 305 -10.72 14.95 9.60
CA ALA A 305 -10.01 15.81 10.55
C ALA A 305 -8.82 16.56 9.94
N PHE A 306 -8.16 16.00 8.89
CA PHE A 306 -6.88 16.50 8.41
C PHE A 306 -6.83 16.81 6.90
N SER A 307 -7.88 16.53 6.13
CA SER A 307 -7.92 16.92 4.71
C SER A 307 -8.02 18.44 4.53
N GLN A 308 -7.78 18.91 3.31
CA GLN A 308 -7.91 20.34 2.96
C GLN A 308 -9.31 20.92 3.21
N SER A 309 -10.33 20.08 3.29
CA SER A 309 -11.69 20.47 3.62
C SER A 309 -12.01 20.46 5.12
N SER A 310 -11.05 20.06 5.96
CA SER A 310 -11.25 19.95 7.40
C SER A 310 -11.27 21.32 8.10
N PRO A 311 -11.97 21.44 9.24
CA PRO A 311 -11.95 22.66 10.05
C PRO A 311 -10.53 23.02 10.53
N LEU A 312 -9.72 22.02 10.91
CA LEU A 312 -8.34 22.23 11.34
C LEU A 312 -7.47 22.83 10.21
N TYR A 313 -7.53 22.24 9.02
CA TYR A 313 -6.79 22.77 7.86
C TYR A 313 -7.21 24.21 7.55
N ARG A 314 -8.51 24.46 7.52
CA ARG A 314 -9.05 25.80 7.28
C ARG A 314 -8.52 26.80 8.29
N LYS A 315 -8.57 26.47 9.58
CA LYS A 315 -8.07 27.32 10.66
C LYS A 315 -6.57 27.59 10.50
N LEU A 316 -5.74 26.52 10.53
CA LEU A 316 -4.28 26.66 10.63
C LEU A 316 -3.62 27.11 9.34
N VAL A 317 -4.11 26.68 8.16
CA VAL A 317 -3.49 26.96 6.86
C VAL A 317 -4.06 28.20 6.20
N ILE A 318 -5.41 28.33 6.21
CA ILE A 318 -6.09 29.37 5.42
C ILE A 318 -6.32 30.66 6.25
N GLU A 319 -6.95 30.55 7.43
CA GLU A 319 -7.41 31.70 8.21
C GLU A 319 -6.26 32.32 9.03
N GLU A 320 -5.60 31.51 9.88
CA GLU A 320 -4.54 31.98 10.78
C GLU A 320 -3.14 31.91 10.15
N GLN A 321 -2.97 31.11 9.08
CA GLN A 321 -1.71 30.96 8.31
C GLN A 321 -0.50 30.58 9.17
N LEU A 322 -0.74 29.79 10.23
CA LEU A 322 0.29 29.36 11.19
C LEU A 322 1.19 28.27 10.64
N VAL A 323 0.67 27.45 9.70
CA VAL A 323 1.40 26.34 9.10
C VAL A 323 1.35 26.39 7.59
N ASP A 324 2.31 25.72 6.92
CA ASP A 324 2.28 25.54 5.48
C ASP A 324 1.29 24.42 5.08
N PHE A 325 1.25 23.40 5.90
CA PHE A 325 0.34 22.26 5.75
C PHE A 325 0.10 21.59 7.10
N VAL A 326 -1.02 20.90 7.22
CA VAL A 326 -1.29 19.87 8.23
C VAL A 326 -1.95 18.70 7.52
N GLN A 327 -1.42 17.50 7.75
CA GLN A 327 -1.89 16.28 7.09
C GLN A 327 -1.84 15.12 8.07
N GLY A 328 -2.94 14.37 8.18
CA GLY A 328 -3.01 13.11 8.89
C GLY A 328 -3.20 11.95 7.92
N SER A 329 -2.63 10.79 8.21
CA SER A 329 -2.73 9.61 7.35
C SER A 329 -2.74 8.33 8.17
N ALA A 330 -3.64 7.40 7.82
CA ALA A 330 -3.53 6.00 8.13
C ALA A 330 -2.81 5.29 6.98
N PHE A 331 -2.00 4.28 7.28
CA PHE A 331 -1.25 3.55 6.27
C PHE A 331 -1.65 2.08 6.25
N ASP A 332 -1.81 1.53 5.05
CA ASP A 332 -2.01 0.11 4.83
C ASP A 332 -0.68 -0.63 5.02
N ARG A 333 -0.55 -1.36 6.14
CA ARG A 333 0.62 -2.19 6.46
C ARG A 333 0.19 -3.53 7.00
N ARG A 334 0.99 -4.57 6.75
CA ARG A 334 0.68 -5.94 7.17
C ARG A 334 0.61 -6.11 8.69
N ASP A 335 1.45 -5.37 9.43
CA ASP A 335 1.43 -5.33 10.89
C ASP A 335 0.92 -3.98 11.41
N ALA A 336 0.67 -3.90 12.70
CA ALA A 336 0.24 -2.68 13.36
C ALA A 336 1.21 -1.52 13.05
N THR A 337 0.66 -0.43 12.52
CA THR A 337 1.44 0.73 12.09
C THR A 337 0.89 2.01 12.69
N MET A 338 1.63 3.10 12.59
CA MET A 338 1.19 4.37 13.13
C MET A 338 0.20 5.08 12.19
N PHE A 339 -0.85 5.67 12.78
CA PHE A 339 -1.48 6.85 12.21
C PHE A 339 -0.53 8.03 12.43
N THR A 340 -0.20 8.78 11.39
CA THR A 340 0.77 9.87 11.50
C THR A 340 0.18 11.21 11.09
N ILE A 341 0.57 12.26 11.81
CA ILE A 341 0.20 13.65 11.50
C ILE A 341 1.51 14.43 11.29
N PHE A 342 1.59 15.11 10.16
CA PHE A 342 2.72 15.98 9.82
C PHE A 342 2.26 17.41 9.67
N THR A 343 3.07 18.36 10.16
CA THR A 343 2.87 19.79 9.93
C THR A 343 4.19 20.53 9.89
N ARG A 344 4.24 21.64 9.13
CA ARG A 344 5.36 22.58 9.11
C ARG A 344 4.89 23.95 9.57
N VAL A 345 5.41 24.38 10.72
CA VAL A 345 5.00 25.60 11.41
C VAL A 345 5.83 26.78 10.89
N LYS A 346 5.18 27.91 10.58
CA LYS A 346 5.84 29.07 9.97
C LYS A 346 6.65 29.91 10.97
N ASP A 347 6.28 29.90 12.24
CA ASP A 347 6.98 30.64 13.30
C ASP A 347 7.25 29.68 14.47
N PRO A 348 8.52 29.52 14.89
CA PRO A 348 8.87 28.67 16.03
C PRO A 348 8.06 28.95 17.29
N ALA A 349 7.71 30.23 17.56
CA ALA A 349 6.89 30.61 18.72
C ALA A 349 5.48 29.99 18.73
N ASN A 350 5.01 29.48 17.60
CA ASN A 350 3.67 28.90 17.46
C ASN A 350 3.64 27.37 17.50
N VAL A 351 4.77 26.68 17.67
CA VAL A 351 4.85 25.22 17.64
C VAL A 351 3.92 24.58 18.68
N GLU A 352 4.00 25.01 19.93
CA GLU A 352 3.14 24.50 21.02
C GLU A 352 1.66 24.77 20.76
N MET A 353 1.31 25.99 20.30
CA MET A 353 -0.07 26.33 19.97
C MET A 353 -0.63 25.46 18.85
N VAL A 354 0.14 25.20 17.79
CA VAL A 354 -0.24 24.33 16.68
C VAL A 354 -0.43 22.89 17.16
N GLU A 355 0.46 22.40 18.01
CA GLU A 355 0.35 21.08 18.64
C GLU A 355 -0.97 20.94 19.43
N GLN A 356 -1.30 21.93 20.25
CA GLN A 356 -2.55 21.93 21.02
C GLN A 356 -3.81 21.98 20.13
N GLU A 357 -3.76 22.71 19.02
CA GLU A 357 -4.90 22.72 18.08
C GLU A 357 -5.07 21.37 17.36
N ILE A 358 -3.99 20.66 17.07
CA ILE A 358 -4.04 19.28 16.53
C ILE A 358 -4.68 18.34 17.58
N TYR A 359 -4.25 18.42 18.84
CA TYR A 359 -4.83 17.59 19.91
C TYR A 359 -6.31 17.88 20.15
N LYS A 360 -6.70 19.14 20.06
CA LYS A 360 -8.10 19.54 20.17
C LYS A 360 -8.93 18.95 19.03
N ALA A 361 -8.43 18.98 17.80
CA ALA A 361 -9.13 18.36 16.69
C ALA A 361 -9.27 16.83 16.87
N ILE A 362 -8.26 16.17 17.44
CA ILE A 362 -8.34 14.74 17.80
C ILE A 362 -9.39 14.51 18.88
N GLU A 363 -9.42 15.30 19.95
CA GLU A 363 -10.39 15.16 21.01
C GLU A 363 -11.84 15.43 20.53
N GLU A 364 -12.02 16.29 19.54
CA GLU A 364 -13.31 16.47 18.88
C GLU A 364 -13.79 15.19 18.20
N THR A 365 -12.89 14.42 17.55
CA THR A 365 -13.26 13.14 16.91
C THR A 365 -13.67 12.05 17.90
N LYS A 366 -13.24 12.14 19.17
CA LYS A 366 -13.60 11.20 20.23
C LYS A 366 -14.97 11.52 20.87
N THR A 367 -15.38 12.77 20.84
CA THR A 367 -16.54 13.27 21.60
C THR A 367 -17.71 13.64 20.71
N VAL A 368 -17.46 14.10 19.49
CA VAL A 368 -18.47 14.56 18.54
C VAL A 368 -18.58 13.53 17.42
N LEU A 369 -19.79 13.09 17.11
CA LEU A 369 -20.02 12.24 15.94
C LEU A 369 -19.77 13.03 14.66
N ALA A 370 -19.13 12.38 13.69
CA ALA A 370 -18.96 12.95 12.37
C ALA A 370 -20.33 13.25 11.72
N ASP A 371 -20.40 14.36 11.02
CA ASP A 371 -21.58 14.69 10.22
C ASP A 371 -21.79 13.64 9.14
N GLU A 372 -23.00 13.06 9.08
CA GLU A 372 -23.31 11.95 8.19
C GLU A 372 -23.25 12.35 6.70
N GLU A 373 -23.68 13.56 6.35
CA GLU A 373 -23.65 14.03 4.98
C GLU A 373 -22.19 14.16 4.51
N ARG A 374 -21.34 14.74 5.35
CA ARG A 374 -19.90 14.87 5.09
C ARG A 374 -19.21 13.51 5.01
N LEU A 375 -19.53 12.58 5.92
CA LEU A 375 -18.98 11.21 5.89
C LEU A 375 -19.36 10.50 4.60
N ASN A 376 -20.63 10.56 4.19
CA ASN A 376 -21.11 9.96 2.95
C ASN A 376 -20.47 10.61 1.71
N SER A 377 -20.22 11.92 1.74
CA SER A 377 -19.51 12.63 0.67
C SER A 377 -18.06 12.13 0.54
N ILE A 378 -17.35 11.93 1.66
CA ILE A 378 -15.98 11.42 1.66
C ILE A 378 -15.93 9.98 1.13
N LYS A 379 -16.83 9.09 1.58
CA LYS A 379 -16.94 7.72 1.06
C LYS A 379 -17.18 7.70 -0.44
N SER A 380 -18.09 8.54 -0.92
CA SER A 380 -18.39 8.66 -2.35
C SER A 380 -17.17 9.15 -3.13
N HIS A 381 -16.44 10.13 -2.58
CA HIS A 381 -15.21 10.65 -3.18
C HIS A 381 -14.12 9.58 -3.26
N LEU A 382 -13.91 8.79 -2.20
CA LEU A 382 -12.94 7.69 -2.21
C LEU A 382 -13.25 6.66 -3.28
N LYS A 383 -14.51 6.22 -3.39
CA LYS A 383 -14.95 5.30 -4.44
C LYS A 383 -14.75 5.86 -5.84
N TYR A 384 -15.15 7.11 -6.04
CA TYR A 384 -15.02 7.76 -7.34
C TYR A 384 -13.54 7.91 -7.74
N SER A 385 -12.70 8.35 -6.79
CA SER A 385 -11.25 8.50 -7.01
C SER A 385 -10.59 7.16 -7.31
N PHE A 386 -10.99 6.10 -6.61
CA PHE A 386 -10.53 4.73 -6.89
C PHE A 386 -10.89 4.30 -8.31
N ALA A 387 -12.18 4.41 -8.69
CA ALA A 387 -12.64 4.01 -10.02
C ALA A 387 -11.95 4.82 -11.14
N MET A 388 -11.75 6.13 -10.94
CA MET A 388 -11.03 6.98 -11.89
C MET A 388 -9.53 6.67 -11.97
N GLY A 389 -8.96 6.14 -10.89
CA GLY A 389 -7.57 5.68 -10.85
C GLY A 389 -7.31 4.43 -11.71
N LEU A 390 -8.33 3.60 -11.96
CA LEU A 390 -8.23 2.36 -12.75
C LEU A 390 -8.31 2.63 -14.27
N ASN A 391 -7.45 3.47 -14.80
CA ASN A 391 -7.53 4.00 -16.17
C ASN A 391 -6.48 3.43 -17.14
N SER A 392 -5.62 2.55 -16.69
CA SER A 392 -4.57 1.91 -17.51
C SER A 392 -4.16 0.56 -16.93
N PRO A 393 -3.59 -0.35 -17.74
CA PRO A 393 -3.04 -1.62 -17.22
C PRO A 393 -2.07 -1.41 -16.06
N LYS A 394 -1.21 -0.39 -16.14
CA LYS A 394 -0.20 -0.08 -15.11
C LYS A 394 -0.87 0.36 -13.80
N SER A 395 -1.89 1.22 -13.84
CA SER A 395 -2.58 1.68 -12.63
C SER A 395 -3.42 0.57 -11.99
N VAL A 396 -4.08 -0.26 -12.80
CA VAL A 396 -4.82 -1.44 -12.31
C VAL A 396 -3.86 -2.43 -11.66
N ALA A 397 -2.74 -2.76 -12.32
CA ALA A 397 -1.73 -3.67 -11.78
C ALA A 397 -1.09 -3.12 -10.50
N GLY A 398 -0.77 -1.83 -10.44
CA GLY A 398 -0.22 -1.18 -9.24
C GLY A 398 -1.18 -1.25 -8.05
N THR A 399 -2.46 -0.97 -8.29
CA THR A 399 -3.52 -1.03 -7.26
C THR A 399 -3.69 -2.45 -6.74
N LEU A 400 -3.88 -3.44 -7.62
CA LEU A 400 -4.02 -4.83 -7.19
C LEU A 400 -2.74 -5.38 -6.58
N GLY A 401 -1.58 -5.01 -7.12
CA GLY A 401 -0.27 -5.39 -6.59
C GLY A 401 -0.07 -4.98 -5.14
N HIS A 402 -0.55 -3.79 -4.77
CA HIS A 402 -0.54 -3.34 -3.38
C HIS A 402 -1.33 -4.29 -2.47
N TYR A 403 -2.59 -4.58 -2.80
CA TYR A 403 -3.42 -5.47 -1.98
C TYR A 403 -2.95 -6.92 -1.99
N ILE A 404 -2.49 -7.44 -3.12
CA ILE A 404 -1.84 -8.76 -3.20
C ILE A 404 -0.61 -8.79 -2.27
N GLY A 405 0.17 -7.74 -2.24
CA GLY A 405 1.31 -7.62 -1.34
C GLY A 405 0.92 -7.71 0.14
N LEU A 406 -0.16 -7.06 0.53
CA LEU A 406 -0.65 -7.06 1.91
C LEU A 406 -1.22 -8.42 2.33
N THR A 407 -2.13 -8.98 1.55
CA THR A 407 -2.93 -10.15 1.95
C THR A 407 -2.62 -11.44 1.17
N GLY A 408 -2.05 -11.33 -0.02
CA GLY A 408 -1.91 -12.42 -0.99
C GLY A 408 -3.15 -12.63 -1.86
N ASP A 409 -4.24 -11.87 -1.64
CA ASP A 409 -5.52 -12.06 -2.31
C ASP A 409 -5.92 -10.80 -3.12
N PRO A 410 -6.08 -10.91 -4.44
CA PRO A 410 -6.48 -9.77 -5.27
C PRO A 410 -7.94 -9.31 -5.03
N GLU A 411 -8.81 -10.15 -4.44
CA GLU A 411 -10.19 -9.76 -4.11
C GLU A 411 -10.29 -8.87 -2.84
N THR A 412 -9.20 -8.68 -2.12
CA THR A 412 -9.10 -7.78 -0.96
C THR A 412 -9.68 -6.40 -1.24
N VAL A 413 -9.42 -5.84 -2.42
CA VAL A 413 -9.94 -4.52 -2.81
C VAL A 413 -11.47 -4.45 -2.72
N ASN A 414 -12.16 -5.49 -3.16
CA ASN A 414 -13.63 -5.52 -3.14
C ASN A 414 -14.18 -5.63 -1.71
N ARG A 415 -13.51 -6.39 -0.82
CA ARG A 415 -13.90 -6.51 0.59
C ARG A 415 -13.63 -5.20 1.34
N LEU A 416 -12.49 -4.59 1.12
CA LEU A 416 -12.12 -3.32 1.74
C LEU A 416 -13.14 -2.21 1.44
N TYR A 417 -13.55 -2.06 0.18
CA TYR A 417 -14.51 -1.01 -0.18
C TYR A 417 -15.93 -1.28 0.36
N LYS A 418 -16.29 -2.53 0.62
CA LYS A 418 -17.51 -2.84 1.39
C LYS A 418 -17.41 -2.40 2.84
N LEU A 419 -16.23 -2.56 3.46
CA LEU A 419 -15.97 -2.04 4.80
C LEU A 419 -16.09 -0.52 4.83
N TYR A 420 -15.47 0.21 3.89
CA TYR A 420 -15.63 1.66 3.81
C TYR A 420 -17.10 2.08 3.74
N ASP A 421 -17.92 1.36 2.98
CA ASP A 421 -19.37 1.65 2.91
C ASP A 421 -20.07 1.45 4.25
N SER A 422 -19.67 0.44 5.01
CA SER A 422 -20.30 0.09 6.27
C SER A 422 -19.88 0.97 7.45
N VAL A 423 -18.72 1.65 7.38
CA VAL A 423 -18.24 2.52 8.47
C VAL A 423 -19.29 3.56 8.84
N THR A 424 -19.59 3.67 10.12
CA THR A 424 -20.50 4.68 10.68
C THR A 424 -19.74 5.79 11.39
N ALA A 425 -20.40 6.89 11.70
CA ALA A 425 -19.83 7.95 12.54
C ALA A 425 -19.44 7.43 13.94
N GLU A 426 -20.16 6.42 14.43
CA GLU A 426 -19.86 5.74 15.70
C GLU A 426 -18.55 4.93 15.61
N ASP A 427 -18.32 4.22 14.50
CA ASP A 427 -17.09 3.45 14.30
C ASP A 427 -15.86 4.37 14.26
N ILE A 428 -15.98 5.53 13.61
CA ILE A 428 -14.93 6.56 13.59
C ILE A 428 -14.63 7.06 15.00
N ARG A 429 -15.65 7.37 15.79
CA ARG A 429 -15.50 7.79 17.18
C ARG A 429 -14.86 6.69 18.04
N ASN A 430 -15.28 5.45 17.87
CA ASN A 430 -14.73 4.30 18.58
C ASN A 430 -13.26 4.07 18.24
N ALA A 431 -12.88 4.16 16.96
CA ALA A 431 -11.49 4.09 16.52
C ALA A 431 -10.65 5.23 17.11
N ALA A 432 -11.16 6.48 17.11
CA ALA A 432 -10.48 7.61 17.74
C ALA A 432 -10.23 7.37 19.23
N ASN A 433 -11.23 6.90 19.98
CA ASN A 433 -11.09 6.58 21.40
C ASN A 433 -10.12 5.42 21.67
N LYS A 434 -10.08 4.43 20.78
CA LYS A 434 -9.23 3.25 20.93
C LYS A 434 -7.75 3.57 20.69
N TYR A 435 -7.44 4.40 19.68
CA TYR A 435 -6.07 4.57 19.23
C TYR A 435 -5.43 5.90 19.62
N PHE A 436 -6.18 6.97 19.82
CA PHE A 436 -5.62 8.30 20.09
C PHE A 436 -5.54 8.64 21.57
N SER A 437 -5.00 7.72 22.39
CA SER A 437 -4.70 8.04 23.79
C SER A 437 -3.35 8.79 23.90
N VAL A 438 -3.16 9.49 25.01
CA VAL A 438 -1.90 10.21 25.29
C VAL A 438 -0.74 9.21 25.41
N GLU A 439 -0.97 8.07 26.05
CA GLU A 439 0.04 7.03 26.27
C GLU A 439 0.51 6.42 24.94
N ASN A 440 -0.38 6.37 23.94
CA ASN A 440 -0.10 5.78 22.62
C ASN A 440 0.57 6.76 21.64
N ARG A 441 0.89 7.99 22.11
CA ARG A 441 1.39 9.08 21.28
C ARG A 441 2.92 9.15 21.27
N THR A 442 3.49 9.36 20.08
CA THR A 442 4.90 9.71 19.90
C THR A 442 4.98 11.02 19.15
N VAL A 443 5.73 11.99 19.66
CA VAL A 443 5.91 13.31 19.05
C VAL A 443 7.37 13.55 18.75
N VAL A 444 7.67 13.91 17.51
CA VAL A 444 9.02 14.32 17.12
C VAL A 444 8.95 15.67 16.44
N THR A 445 9.81 16.59 16.89
CA THR A 445 9.99 17.90 16.29
C THR A 445 11.37 18.01 15.67
N LEU A 446 11.47 18.83 14.63
CA LEU A 446 12.74 19.18 13.98
C LEU A 446 12.77 20.68 13.75
N SER A 447 13.83 21.32 14.22
CA SER A 447 14.11 22.74 13.97
C SER A 447 15.63 23.01 13.92
N ASN A 448 16.03 24.21 13.54
CA ASN A 448 17.46 24.62 13.53
C ASN A 448 17.94 25.23 14.84
N ASP A 449 17.11 25.36 15.84
CA ASP A 449 17.35 26.10 17.10
C ASP A 449 17.23 25.21 18.36
N GLY A 450 17.52 23.94 18.24
CA GLY A 450 17.66 23.03 19.38
C GLY A 450 16.46 22.89 20.31
N GLY A 451 15.26 23.23 19.85
CA GLY A 451 13.92 23.07 20.48
C GLY A 451 13.94 23.09 22.03
N GLU A 452 13.59 24.20 22.65
CA GLU A 452 13.30 24.27 24.08
C GLU A 452 11.90 23.72 24.41
#